data_524215ccfeda8ec0749318397c0e4d56
#
_entry.id   524215ccfeda8ec0749318397c0e4d56
#
_cell.length_a   1.000
_cell.length_b   1.000
_cell.length_c   1.000
_cell.angle_alpha   90.00
_cell.angle_beta   90.00
_cell.angle_gamma   90.00
#
_symmetry.space_group_name_H-M   'P 1'
#
loop_
_entity.id
_entity.type
_entity.pdbx_description
1 polymer ?
#
loop_
_entity_poly.entity_id
_entity_poly.type
_entity_poly.pdbx_seq_one_letter_code
_entity_poly.pdbx_strand_id
1 'polypeptide(L)'
;LVLLVQRLFGDLLCNTQCAQNFQTLINTQESFMGREVQRALLWVILFGSLFMLWDNYQVWKGGESFFGSVKQEAIEADRSAAAGVPTATVAKTAPALDDATAVKEPIVVTTDRMKVTFDRMGARIVGSEMLLFPQQADWTEVGLAGMVLGREPSPNLGNVKLFDVEGGHAYLAQTGLVGGDYPTHNDEFKLVSQDLALGDKESMKVVFEADKGGLKVTKTFTFKRGYYGIDVDTAVTNTTDKAVTPQIYYQLTRDSSKPAGESSMYSTFTGPAFYTDEENFQKLSFSEIRDKDAKYVEDTNNGWLAMVQHHFVSAWVPPQGEVRHNYTRALGHDLFAVGTLISLKEIAPGATQTNHAVLYSGPQEQARLEQLAPGLELVVDYGWLTFLAKPIYWLLDFLYGIVGNWGWAIVLLTCIVKAVLYPISAAGYRSMARMKEVTPRLKALQEKYKDDKQRLNQAMMELYKTEKINPVGGCLPIMLQIPVFLALYWVLQGSVELRGAEWILWVHDLAMPDPWFVLPALMAATMFLQILLNPKPTDPMQAKVMYIMPVVFSVMFFIFAAGLVLYWLTNNILSIAQQWWINKTIAEERAQRLAKR
;
A
#
# COMPACT_ATOMS: atom_id res chain seq x y z
N LEU A 1 -5.99 -16.56 -26.23
CA LEU A 1 -5.50 -17.68 -25.38
C LEU A 1 -5.56 -19.01 -26.13
N VAL A 2 -6.71 -19.36 -26.76
CA VAL A 2 -6.87 -20.59 -27.55
C VAL A 2 -5.88 -20.65 -28.72
N LEU A 3 -5.66 -19.54 -29.44
CA LEU A 3 -4.67 -19.46 -30.53
C LEU A 3 -3.22 -19.50 -30.04
N LEU A 4 -2.94 -19.08 -28.81
CA LEU A 4 -1.61 -19.15 -28.21
C LEU A 4 -1.26 -20.57 -27.75
N VAL A 5 -2.23 -21.28 -27.18
CA VAL A 5 -2.09 -22.70 -26.81
C VAL A 5 -1.92 -23.58 -28.05
N GLN A 6 -2.59 -23.25 -29.15
CA GLN A 6 -2.48 -23.97 -30.42
C GLN A 6 -1.10 -23.78 -31.09
N ARG A 7 -0.44 -22.62 -30.92
CA ARG A 7 0.93 -22.41 -31.39
C ARG A 7 2.01 -23.06 -30.53
N LEU A 8 1.79 -23.17 -29.22
CA LEU A 8 2.78 -23.73 -28.28
C LEU A 8 2.78 -25.27 -28.22
N PHE A 9 1.67 -25.94 -28.56
CA PHE A 9 1.55 -27.41 -28.51
C PHE A 9 1.39 -28.07 -29.87
N GLY A 10 1.23 -27.33 -30.97
CA GLY A 10 1.03 -27.86 -32.30
C GLY A 10 2.29 -28.48 -32.93
N ASP A 11 3.46 -28.05 -32.51
CA ASP A 11 4.74 -28.47 -33.10
C ASP A 11 5.41 -29.66 -32.38
N LEU A 12 4.84 -30.15 -31.27
CA LEU A 12 5.47 -31.21 -30.47
C LEU A 12 4.83 -32.62 -30.58
N LEU A 13 3.65 -32.77 -31.21
CA LEU A 13 2.99 -34.06 -31.36
C LEU A 13 2.37 -34.21 -32.76
N CYS A 14 3.20 -34.55 -33.72
CA CYS A 14 2.79 -34.85 -35.09
C CYS A 14 2.31 -36.27 -35.24
N ASN A 15 0.99 -36.47 -35.28
CA ASN A 15 0.40 -37.55 -36.08
C ASN A 15 -1.01 -37.12 -36.53
N THR A 16 -1.22 -37.08 -37.83
CA THR A 16 -2.39 -36.51 -38.54
C THR A 16 -3.75 -37.05 -38.06
N GLN A 17 -3.79 -38.24 -37.49
CA GLN A 17 -5.02 -38.85 -36.96
C GLN A 17 -5.43 -38.29 -35.58
N CYS A 18 -4.47 -37.87 -34.78
CA CYS A 18 -4.74 -37.23 -33.47
C CYS A 18 -5.27 -35.80 -33.62
N ALA A 19 -4.78 -35.08 -34.65
CA ALA A 19 -5.24 -33.72 -34.95
C ALA A 19 -6.70 -33.69 -35.46
N GLN A 20 -7.11 -34.68 -36.28
CA GLN A 20 -8.51 -34.81 -36.75
C GLN A 20 -9.47 -35.19 -35.62
N ASN A 21 -9.08 -36.07 -34.72
CA ASN A 21 -9.90 -36.42 -33.55
C ASN A 21 -9.99 -35.26 -32.55
N PHE A 22 -8.92 -34.45 -32.39
CA PHE A 22 -8.92 -33.27 -31.56
C PHE A 22 -9.79 -32.16 -32.15
N GLN A 23 -9.76 -31.98 -33.48
CA GLN A 23 -10.61 -31.01 -34.19
C GLN A 23 -12.10 -31.39 -34.11
N THR A 24 -12.42 -32.68 -34.15
CA THR A 24 -13.81 -33.18 -34.01
C THR A 24 -14.28 -33.04 -32.55
N LEU A 25 -13.40 -33.21 -31.56
CA LEU A 25 -13.69 -32.98 -30.14
C LEU A 25 -13.90 -31.49 -29.86
N ILE A 26 -13.11 -30.59 -30.48
CA ILE A 26 -13.28 -29.14 -30.35
C ILE A 26 -14.59 -28.70 -30.98
N ASN A 27 -14.92 -29.15 -32.19
CA ASN A 27 -16.14 -28.74 -32.89
C ASN A 27 -17.43 -29.31 -32.26
N THR A 28 -17.38 -30.47 -31.58
CA THR A 28 -18.51 -30.97 -30.77
C THR A 28 -18.65 -30.29 -29.42
N GLN A 29 -17.57 -29.75 -28.86
CA GLN A 29 -17.62 -28.92 -27.65
C GLN A 29 -18.02 -27.49 -27.91
N GLU A 30 -17.69 -26.87 -29.05
CA GLU A 30 -18.05 -25.49 -29.36
C GLU A 30 -19.56 -25.24 -29.44
N SER A 31 -20.36 -26.25 -29.87
CA SER A 31 -21.83 -26.08 -29.93
C SER A 31 -22.52 -26.14 -28.55
N PHE A 32 -21.92 -26.79 -27.56
CA PHE A 32 -22.54 -26.98 -26.24
C PHE A 32 -21.94 -26.05 -25.16
N MET A 33 -20.67 -25.68 -25.29
CA MET A 33 -19.95 -24.80 -24.34
C MET A 33 -20.13 -23.29 -24.62
N GLY A 34 -20.55 -22.92 -25.83
CA GLY A 34 -20.46 -21.53 -26.31
C GLY A 34 -21.37 -20.53 -25.60
N ARG A 35 -22.60 -20.87 -25.27
CA ARG A 35 -23.57 -19.87 -24.75
C ARG A 35 -23.55 -19.70 -23.23
N GLU A 36 -23.33 -20.75 -22.48
CA GLU A 36 -23.39 -20.72 -21.02
C GLU A 36 -22.09 -20.22 -20.41
N VAL A 37 -20.94 -20.57 -21.00
CA VAL A 37 -19.63 -20.03 -20.61
C VAL A 37 -19.56 -18.55 -20.98
N GLN A 38 -20.07 -18.15 -22.17
CA GLN A 38 -20.21 -16.74 -22.52
C GLN A 38 -21.11 -15.98 -21.54
N ARG A 39 -22.24 -16.54 -21.11
CA ARG A 39 -23.11 -15.93 -20.11
C ARG A 39 -22.43 -15.82 -18.75
N ALA A 40 -21.73 -16.84 -18.28
CA ALA A 40 -20.98 -16.78 -17.03
C ALA A 40 -19.86 -15.75 -17.09
N LEU A 41 -19.13 -15.68 -18.20
CA LEU A 41 -18.09 -14.70 -18.45
C LEU A 41 -18.68 -13.27 -18.55
N LEU A 42 -19.85 -13.14 -19.19
CA LEU A 42 -20.59 -11.87 -19.27
C LEU A 42 -21.10 -11.43 -17.87
N TRP A 43 -21.52 -12.36 -17.01
CA TRP A 43 -21.89 -12.03 -15.63
C TRP A 43 -20.69 -11.60 -14.80
N VAL A 44 -19.54 -12.27 -14.93
CA VAL A 44 -18.29 -11.85 -14.25
C VAL A 44 -17.83 -10.48 -14.76
N ILE A 45 -17.88 -10.26 -16.08
CA ILE A 45 -17.58 -8.96 -16.69
C ILE A 45 -18.61 -7.91 -16.24
N LEU A 46 -19.90 -8.26 -16.21
CA LEU A 46 -20.96 -7.34 -15.77
C LEU A 46 -20.80 -6.96 -14.30
N PHE A 47 -20.57 -7.92 -13.40
CA PHE A 47 -20.35 -7.63 -11.98
C PHE A 47 -19.04 -6.89 -11.75
N GLY A 48 -17.97 -7.25 -12.46
CA GLY A 48 -16.72 -6.51 -12.46
C GLY A 48 -16.89 -5.08 -12.99
N SER A 49 -17.63 -4.92 -14.09
CA SER A 49 -17.93 -3.60 -14.66
C SER A 49 -18.85 -2.77 -13.78
N LEU A 50 -19.88 -3.37 -13.16
CA LEU A 50 -20.75 -2.70 -12.20
C LEU A 50 -19.99 -2.28 -10.94
N PHE A 51 -19.08 -3.12 -10.48
CA PHE A 51 -18.20 -2.79 -9.36
C PHE A 51 -17.24 -1.66 -9.73
N MET A 52 -16.62 -1.70 -10.92
CA MET A 52 -15.79 -0.60 -11.42
C MET A 52 -16.58 0.70 -11.64
N LEU A 53 -17.84 0.59 -12.14
CA LEU A 53 -18.72 1.74 -12.28
C LEU A 53 -19.13 2.32 -10.92
N TRP A 54 -19.38 1.46 -9.94
CA TRP A 54 -19.66 1.88 -8.57
C TRP A 54 -18.43 2.53 -7.94
N ASP A 55 -17.26 1.97 -8.14
CA ASP A 55 -15.99 2.50 -7.68
C ASP A 55 -15.70 3.87 -8.33
N ASN A 56 -15.84 3.99 -9.66
CA ASN A 56 -15.75 5.28 -10.35
C ASN A 56 -16.79 6.29 -9.91
N TYR A 57 -18.00 5.84 -9.56
CA TYR A 57 -19.04 6.70 -9.02
C TYR A 57 -18.70 7.21 -7.61
N GLN A 58 -18.07 6.37 -6.78
CA GLN A 58 -17.56 6.80 -5.48
C GLN A 58 -16.44 7.85 -5.64
N VAL A 59 -15.51 7.63 -6.58
CA VAL A 59 -14.46 8.61 -6.93
C VAL A 59 -15.07 9.92 -7.45
N TRP A 60 -16.10 9.84 -8.30
CA TRP A 60 -16.81 11.03 -8.80
C TRP A 60 -17.53 11.82 -7.69
N LYS A 61 -17.99 11.14 -6.63
CA LYS A 61 -18.56 11.77 -5.43
C LYS A 61 -17.51 12.30 -4.44
N GLY A 62 -16.21 12.19 -4.75
CA GLY A 62 -15.14 12.59 -3.84
C GLY A 62 -14.74 11.51 -2.84
N GLY A 63 -15.23 10.26 -2.99
CA GLY A 63 -14.78 9.10 -2.23
C GLY A 63 -13.54 8.46 -2.86
N GLU A 64 -12.78 7.70 -2.07
CA GLU A 64 -11.61 6.96 -2.56
C GLU A 64 -12.02 5.77 -3.42
N SER A 65 -11.25 5.48 -4.50
CA SER A 65 -11.41 4.26 -5.28
C SER A 65 -11.01 3.04 -4.45
N PHE A 66 -11.77 1.96 -4.55
CA PHE A 66 -11.40 0.68 -3.95
C PHE A 66 -10.08 0.12 -4.50
N PHE A 67 -9.74 0.47 -5.74
CA PHE A 67 -8.49 0.06 -6.42
C PHE A 67 -7.45 1.18 -6.49
N GLY A 68 -7.68 2.37 -5.90
CA GLY A 68 -6.77 3.49 -6.00
C GLY A 68 -6.61 3.98 -7.45
N SER A 69 -7.58 4.74 -7.99
CA SER A 69 -7.48 5.19 -9.38
C SER A 69 -6.67 6.47 -9.52
N VAL A 70 -5.67 6.45 -10.39
CA VAL A 70 -5.07 7.65 -10.97
C VAL A 70 -5.74 7.89 -12.33
N LYS A 71 -6.55 8.91 -12.44
CA LYS A 71 -6.91 9.47 -13.75
C LYS A 71 -5.71 10.24 -14.29
N GLN A 72 -5.14 9.72 -15.35
CA GLN A 72 -4.18 10.46 -16.18
C GLN A 72 -4.99 11.37 -17.11
N GLU A 73 -5.20 12.62 -16.70
CA GLU A 73 -5.66 13.66 -17.63
C GLU A 73 -4.45 14.40 -18.20
N ALA A 74 -4.42 14.50 -19.52
CA ALA A 74 -3.41 15.24 -20.26
C ALA A 74 -3.40 16.71 -19.80
N ILE A 75 -2.23 17.22 -19.45
CA ILE A 75 -2.02 18.56 -18.95
C ILE A 75 -1.93 19.52 -20.13
N GLU A 76 -2.92 20.36 -20.31
CA GLU A 76 -2.74 21.61 -21.04
C GLU A 76 -2.15 22.65 -20.10
N ALA A 77 -0.95 23.13 -20.44
CA ALA A 77 -0.22 24.09 -19.65
C ALA A 77 -0.87 25.48 -19.71
N ASP A 78 -1.40 25.94 -18.62
CA ASP A 78 -1.79 27.35 -18.48
C ASP A 78 -0.58 28.19 -18.02
N ARG A 79 -0.15 29.08 -18.91
CA ARG A 79 0.94 30.01 -18.69
C ARG A 79 0.37 31.33 -18.16
N SER A 80 0.32 31.52 -16.85
CA SER A 80 0.38 32.87 -16.29
C SER A 80 0.75 32.87 -14.83
N ALA A 81 2.04 32.94 -14.52
CA ALA A 81 2.52 33.30 -13.19
C ALA A 81 2.65 34.82 -13.09
N ALA A 82 1.75 35.47 -12.40
CA ALA A 82 1.87 36.87 -12.05
C ALA A 82 2.85 37.04 -10.87
N ALA A 83 3.96 37.68 -11.14
CA ALA A 83 4.86 38.19 -10.09
C ALA A 83 4.18 39.33 -9.32
N GLY A 84 3.88 39.10 -8.04
CA GLY A 84 3.40 40.15 -7.13
C GLY A 84 4.41 40.34 -5.98
N VAL A 85 4.98 41.54 -5.89
CA VAL A 85 5.83 41.96 -4.76
C VAL A 85 4.92 42.21 -3.55
N PRO A 86 5.15 41.63 -2.35
CA PRO A 86 4.30 41.88 -1.19
C PRO A 86 4.76 43.14 -0.42
N THR A 87 3.84 44.04 -0.21
CA THR A 87 3.84 45.03 0.88
C THR A 87 3.74 44.29 2.23
N ALA A 88 4.36 44.84 3.27
CA ALA A 88 4.55 44.30 4.61
C ALA A 88 3.27 43.71 5.24
N THR A 89 2.94 42.48 4.85
CA THR A 89 1.92 41.60 5.44
C THR A 89 2.63 40.35 5.93
N VAL A 90 2.20 39.83 7.06
CA VAL A 90 2.66 38.51 7.59
C VAL A 90 2.64 37.51 6.43
N ALA A 91 3.79 36.92 6.13
CA ALA A 91 3.88 35.99 5.03
C ALA A 91 2.99 34.75 5.30
N LYS A 92 2.20 34.34 4.32
CA LYS A 92 1.33 33.14 4.42
C LYS A 92 1.93 31.91 3.79
N THR A 93 3.02 32.04 3.04
CA THR A 93 3.72 30.92 2.36
C THR A 93 5.21 31.20 2.28
N ALA A 94 6.03 30.17 2.14
CA ALA A 94 7.45 30.32 1.80
C ALA A 94 7.65 30.94 0.40
N PRO A 95 8.85 31.45 0.07
CA PRO A 95 9.19 31.90 -1.28
C PRO A 95 8.97 30.84 -2.34
N ALA A 96 8.77 31.23 -3.60
CA ALA A 96 8.78 30.30 -4.71
C ALA A 96 10.20 29.71 -4.90
N LEU A 97 10.27 28.53 -5.43
CA LEU A 97 11.53 27.89 -5.79
C LEU A 97 11.98 28.41 -7.16
N ASP A 98 13.18 28.98 -7.25
CA ASP A 98 13.68 29.57 -8.49
C ASP A 98 14.04 28.48 -9.51
N ASP A 99 14.71 27.39 -9.07
CA ASP A 99 14.98 26.20 -9.88
C ASP A 99 15.00 24.96 -8.98
N ALA A 100 14.08 24.04 -9.21
CA ALA A 100 13.94 22.82 -8.40
C ALA A 100 15.06 21.82 -8.67
N THR A 101 15.59 21.78 -9.88
CA THR A 101 16.47 20.72 -10.38
C THR A 101 17.93 21.11 -10.49
N ALA A 102 18.25 22.42 -10.50
CA ALA A 102 19.64 22.87 -10.54
C ALA A 102 20.31 22.74 -9.18
N VAL A 103 21.17 21.75 -9.04
CA VAL A 103 22.04 21.56 -7.87
C VAL A 103 23.42 22.08 -8.18
N LYS A 104 23.86 23.09 -7.41
CA LYS A 104 25.21 23.62 -7.49
C LYS A 104 26.05 23.02 -6.38
N GLU A 105 27.12 22.31 -6.72
CA GLU A 105 28.08 21.72 -5.79
C GLU A 105 27.41 20.84 -4.70
N PRO A 106 26.97 19.60 -5.04
CA PRO A 106 26.33 18.70 -4.11
C PRO A 106 27.26 18.32 -2.95
N ILE A 107 26.76 18.45 -1.71
CA ILE A 107 27.47 18.04 -0.50
C ILE A 107 26.83 16.74 -0.02
N VAL A 108 27.60 15.66 -0.02
CA VAL A 108 27.12 14.32 0.31
C VAL A 108 27.51 13.94 1.73
N VAL A 109 26.51 13.62 2.54
CA VAL A 109 26.65 13.15 3.91
C VAL A 109 26.26 11.68 3.98
N THR A 110 27.13 10.84 4.57
CA THR A 110 26.90 9.39 4.64
C THR A 110 26.80 8.94 6.10
N THR A 111 25.70 8.22 6.40
CA THR A 111 25.50 7.54 7.68
C THR A 111 25.46 6.02 7.48
N ASP A 112 25.17 5.27 8.53
CA ASP A 112 24.94 3.81 8.47
C ASP A 112 23.58 3.45 7.84
N ARG A 113 22.64 4.41 7.73
CA ARG A 113 21.26 4.18 7.24
C ARG A 113 20.96 4.87 5.93
N MET A 114 21.52 6.04 5.71
CA MET A 114 21.17 6.87 4.56
C MET A 114 22.37 7.64 4.03
N LYS A 115 22.30 8.01 2.76
CA LYS A 115 23.18 8.95 2.10
C LYS A 115 22.36 10.17 1.71
N VAL A 116 22.68 11.32 2.32
CA VAL A 116 21.91 12.56 2.16
C VAL A 116 22.73 13.54 1.34
N THR A 117 22.10 14.13 0.32
CA THR A 117 22.72 15.15 -0.53
C THR A 117 22.11 16.50 -0.25
N PHE A 118 22.96 17.46 0.11
CA PHE A 118 22.62 18.85 0.28
C PHE A 118 23.00 19.66 -0.95
N ASP A 119 22.23 20.71 -1.22
CA ASP A 119 22.60 21.81 -2.08
C ASP A 119 23.01 23.01 -1.22
N ARG A 120 24.07 23.73 -1.61
CA ARG A 120 24.44 24.98 -0.94
C ARG A 120 23.37 26.07 -1.02
N MET A 121 22.58 26.06 -2.10
CA MET A 121 21.41 26.93 -2.18
C MET A 121 20.39 26.51 -1.11
N GLY A 122 20.18 27.39 -0.14
CA GLY A 122 19.26 27.15 0.97
C GLY A 122 19.72 26.12 2.01
N ALA A 123 20.87 25.46 1.86
CA ALA A 123 21.22 24.24 2.58
C ALA A 123 20.05 23.23 2.53
N ARG A 124 19.40 23.12 1.36
CA ARG A 124 18.25 22.25 1.13
C ARG A 124 18.69 20.81 0.93
N ILE A 125 17.87 19.86 1.35
CA ILE A 125 18.13 18.44 1.09
C ILE A 125 17.49 18.08 -0.24
N VAL A 126 18.32 17.67 -1.19
CA VAL A 126 17.97 17.37 -2.59
C VAL A 126 18.16 15.90 -2.94
N GLY A 127 18.71 15.09 -2.03
CA GLY A 127 18.88 13.65 -2.19
C GLY A 127 18.82 12.94 -0.85
N SER A 128 18.14 11.79 -0.81
CA SER A 128 18.12 10.90 0.36
C SER A 128 17.99 9.46 -0.14
N GLU A 129 19.09 8.72 -0.07
CA GLU A 129 19.20 7.32 -0.50
C GLU A 129 19.21 6.40 0.73
N MET A 130 18.32 5.40 0.75
CA MET A 130 18.13 4.45 1.84
C MET A 130 19.06 3.25 1.70
N LEU A 131 20.20 3.22 2.40
CA LEU A 131 21.25 2.21 2.19
C LEU A 131 20.84 0.77 2.51
N LEU A 132 19.80 0.57 3.32
CA LEU A 132 19.29 -0.76 3.69
C LEU A 132 18.07 -1.21 2.86
N PHE A 133 17.59 -0.37 1.94
CA PHE A 133 16.41 -0.67 1.15
C PHE A 133 16.75 -0.62 -0.35
N PRO A 134 17.06 -1.77 -0.95
CA PRO A 134 17.24 -1.84 -2.40
C PRO A 134 15.91 -1.50 -3.08
N GLN A 135 15.97 -0.82 -4.22
CA GLN A 135 14.81 -0.55 -5.04
C GLN A 135 14.26 -1.88 -5.58
N GLN A 136 12.99 -2.14 -5.30
CA GLN A 136 12.33 -3.34 -5.81
C GLN A 136 12.12 -3.20 -7.31
N ALA A 137 12.37 -4.27 -8.04
CA ALA A 137 12.12 -4.34 -9.45
C ALA A 137 10.61 -4.37 -9.74
N ASP A 138 10.14 -3.62 -10.71
CA ASP A 138 8.75 -3.70 -11.15
C ASP A 138 8.54 -4.94 -12.03
N TRP A 139 8.08 -6.01 -11.42
CA TRP A 139 7.72 -7.24 -12.12
C TRP A 139 6.57 -7.06 -13.11
N THR A 140 5.78 -5.98 -13.00
CA THR A 140 4.71 -5.69 -13.95
C THR A 140 5.27 -5.28 -15.32
N GLU A 141 6.48 -4.69 -15.38
CA GLU A 141 7.17 -4.39 -16.65
C GLU A 141 7.51 -5.66 -17.43
N VAL A 142 7.85 -6.74 -16.73
CA VAL A 142 8.15 -8.04 -17.35
C VAL A 142 6.90 -8.73 -17.86
N GLY A 143 5.76 -8.47 -17.21
CA GLY A 143 4.47 -9.09 -17.49
C GLY A 143 4.44 -10.59 -17.24
N LEU A 144 3.27 -11.17 -17.14
CA LEU A 144 3.07 -12.59 -16.82
C LEU A 144 3.81 -13.51 -17.82
N ALA A 145 3.79 -13.17 -19.11
CA ALA A 145 4.46 -13.95 -20.15
C ALA A 145 5.99 -13.90 -20.01
N GLY A 146 6.55 -12.76 -19.64
CA GLY A 146 7.97 -12.63 -19.38
C GLY A 146 8.42 -13.40 -18.15
N MET A 147 7.64 -13.34 -17.06
CA MET A 147 7.88 -14.12 -15.84
C MET A 147 7.91 -15.63 -16.12
N VAL A 148 6.91 -16.14 -16.87
CA VAL A 148 6.84 -17.57 -17.27
C VAL A 148 8.02 -17.95 -18.16
N LEU A 149 8.54 -17.03 -18.98
CA LEU A 149 9.71 -17.25 -19.82
C LEU A 149 11.05 -17.04 -19.10
N GLY A 150 11.03 -16.85 -17.76
CA GLY A 150 12.23 -16.65 -16.95
C GLY A 150 12.95 -15.32 -17.23
N ARG A 151 12.24 -14.31 -17.72
CA ARG A 151 12.80 -12.96 -17.84
C ARG A 151 12.79 -12.33 -16.45
N GLU A 152 13.95 -11.93 -16.01
CA GLU A 152 14.09 -11.13 -14.79
C GLU A 152 13.87 -9.65 -15.12
N PRO A 153 13.29 -8.85 -14.21
CA PRO A 153 13.28 -7.40 -14.35
C PRO A 153 14.70 -6.86 -14.37
N SER A 154 14.85 -5.64 -14.87
CA SER A 154 16.17 -5.01 -14.98
C SER A 154 16.96 -5.10 -13.67
N PRO A 155 18.11 -5.78 -13.64
CA PRO A 155 18.89 -5.89 -12.42
C PRO A 155 19.48 -4.53 -12.04
N ASN A 156 19.52 -4.26 -10.75
CA ASN A 156 20.29 -3.17 -10.15
C ASN A 156 19.71 -1.75 -10.33
N LEU A 157 18.52 -1.54 -9.80
CA LEU A 157 17.90 -0.20 -9.72
C LEU A 157 18.54 0.70 -8.63
N GLY A 158 19.58 0.23 -7.92
CA GLY A 158 20.18 0.92 -6.78
C GLY A 158 19.31 0.83 -5.51
N ASN A 159 19.49 1.78 -4.61
CA ASN A 159 18.70 1.89 -3.39
C ASN A 159 17.51 2.83 -3.58
N VAL A 160 16.53 2.71 -2.69
CA VAL A 160 15.38 3.64 -2.67
C VAL A 160 15.85 5.05 -2.41
N LYS A 161 15.48 5.97 -3.31
CA LYS A 161 15.67 7.41 -3.14
C LYS A 161 14.34 8.04 -2.75
N LEU A 162 14.33 8.82 -1.67
CA LEU A 162 13.17 9.60 -1.25
C LEU A 162 13.30 11.02 -1.80
N PHE A 163 14.26 11.81 -1.34
CA PHE A 163 14.58 13.06 -2.02
C PHE A 163 15.40 12.77 -3.27
N ASP A 164 15.02 13.35 -4.39
CA ASP A 164 15.70 13.22 -5.67
C ASP A 164 15.32 14.40 -6.59
N VAL A 165 16.31 14.90 -7.33
CA VAL A 165 16.11 15.97 -8.34
C VAL A 165 16.71 15.58 -9.69
N GLU A 166 16.99 14.29 -9.90
CA GLU A 166 17.53 13.75 -11.15
C GLU A 166 16.40 13.35 -12.13
N GLY A 167 16.73 13.32 -13.42
CA GLY A 167 15.81 12.80 -14.45
C GLY A 167 14.52 13.60 -14.67
N GLY A 168 14.48 14.85 -14.24
CA GLY A 168 13.27 15.70 -14.35
C GLY A 168 12.32 15.58 -13.17
N HIS A 169 12.65 14.75 -12.18
CA HIS A 169 11.95 14.68 -10.90
C HIS A 169 12.37 15.83 -9.98
N ALA A 170 11.48 16.22 -9.08
CA ALA A 170 11.81 17.17 -8.04
C ALA A 170 11.12 16.75 -6.74
N TYR A 171 11.92 16.24 -5.80
CA TYR A 171 11.48 15.96 -4.45
C TYR A 171 12.56 16.39 -3.45
N LEU A 172 12.27 17.41 -2.62
CA LEU A 172 13.26 18.04 -1.77
C LEU A 172 12.65 18.62 -0.50
N ALA A 173 13.50 18.79 0.54
CA ALA A 173 13.14 19.40 1.80
C ALA A 173 13.84 20.76 1.97
N GLN A 174 13.09 21.74 2.43
CA GLN A 174 13.50 23.14 2.49
C GLN A 174 13.13 23.77 3.83
N THR A 175 13.95 24.72 4.27
CA THR A 175 13.67 25.62 5.40
C THR A 175 14.36 26.95 5.19
N GLY A 176 13.85 28.01 5.80
CA GLY A 176 14.39 29.34 5.71
C GLY A 176 13.55 30.35 6.48
N LEU A 177 13.87 31.64 6.33
CA LEU A 177 13.17 32.72 6.98
C LEU A 177 12.33 33.54 5.99
N VAL A 178 11.23 34.10 6.47
CA VAL A 178 10.40 35.09 5.78
C VAL A 178 10.03 36.20 6.72
N GLY A 179 9.43 37.29 6.19
CA GLY A 179 9.06 38.49 6.93
C GLY A 179 10.02 39.65 6.71
N GLY A 180 11.02 39.48 5.87
CA GLY A 180 12.01 40.48 5.47
C GLY A 180 12.93 39.94 4.37
N ASP A 181 13.97 40.69 4.03
CA ASP A 181 15.01 40.23 3.09
C ASP A 181 16.02 39.32 3.82
N TYR A 182 15.53 38.19 4.33
CA TYR A 182 16.28 37.23 5.15
C TYR A 182 16.74 36.04 4.34
N PRO A 183 17.69 35.20 4.87
CA PRO A 183 18.10 33.97 4.20
C PRO A 183 16.95 32.99 4.00
N THR A 184 16.70 32.60 2.75
CA THR A 184 15.69 31.67 2.31
C THR A 184 16.33 30.41 1.75
N HIS A 185 15.52 29.51 1.18
CA HIS A 185 16.04 28.36 0.45
C HIS A 185 16.61 28.70 -0.95
N ASN A 186 16.48 29.95 -1.40
CA ASN A 186 17.07 30.45 -2.66
C ASN A 186 18.36 31.24 -2.43
N ASP A 187 18.83 31.36 -1.19
CA ASP A 187 20.06 32.07 -0.86
C ASP A 187 21.19 31.05 -0.62
N GLU A 188 22.43 31.45 -0.89
CA GLU A 188 23.60 30.57 -0.71
C GLU A 188 23.97 30.45 0.78
N PHE A 189 24.18 29.22 1.24
CA PHE A 189 24.69 28.86 2.56
C PHE A 189 26.09 28.28 2.47
N LYS A 190 26.99 28.77 3.27
CA LYS A 190 28.36 28.28 3.36
C LYS A 190 28.44 27.09 4.29
N LEU A 191 29.03 25.99 3.83
CA LEU A 191 29.34 24.82 4.66
C LEU A 191 30.47 25.17 5.64
N VAL A 192 30.25 24.92 6.92
CA VAL A 192 31.22 25.16 8.01
C VAL A 192 31.86 23.84 8.47
N SER A 193 31.09 22.75 8.45
CA SER A 193 31.56 21.42 8.89
C SER A 193 32.61 20.84 7.95
N GLN A 194 33.54 20.08 8.53
CA GLN A 194 34.56 19.34 7.78
C GLN A 194 34.23 17.85 7.64
N ASP A 195 33.57 17.26 8.65
CA ASP A 195 33.18 15.84 8.66
C ASP A 195 31.84 15.65 7.96
N LEU A 196 31.80 14.79 6.95
CA LEU A 196 30.63 14.47 6.15
C LEU A 196 30.28 12.96 6.18
N ALA A 197 30.95 12.18 7.01
CA ALA A 197 30.68 10.76 7.21
C ALA A 197 30.56 10.42 8.69
N LEU A 198 29.52 9.67 9.05
CA LEU A 198 29.29 9.26 10.43
C LEU A 198 30.40 8.32 10.94
N GLY A 199 30.91 7.44 10.07
CA GLY A 199 31.92 6.45 10.44
C GLY A 199 31.47 5.64 11.68
N ASP A 200 32.34 5.57 12.70
CA ASP A 200 32.05 4.87 13.96
C ASP A 200 31.41 5.74 15.06
N LYS A 201 31.12 7.01 14.76
CA LYS A 201 30.53 7.96 15.72
C LYS A 201 29.07 7.62 15.98
N GLU A 202 28.58 7.90 17.18
CA GLU A 202 27.15 7.78 17.52
C GLU A 202 26.30 8.90 16.91
N SER A 203 26.91 10.09 16.69
CA SER A 203 26.26 11.22 16.05
C SER A 203 27.27 12.11 15.34
N MET A 204 26.78 12.87 14.36
CA MET A 204 27.56 13.89 13.66
C MET A 204 26.69 15.11 13.36
N LYS A 205 27.34 16.26 13.19
CA LYS A 205 26.68 17.52 12.88
C LYS A 205 27.23 18.11 11.59
N VAL A 206 26.32 18.55 10.71
CA VAL A 206 26.64 19.28 9.50
C VAL A 206 26.06 20.67 9.65
N VAL A 207 26.92 21.70 9.53
CA VAL A 207 26.58 23.10 9.83
C VAL A 207 26.71 23.96 8.60
N PHE A 208 25.68 24.74 8.32
CA PHE A 208 25.63 25.73 7.25
C PHE A 208 25.34 27.12 7.83
N GLU A 209 25.94 28.15 7.24
CA GLU A 209 25.72 29.52 7.65
C GLU A 209 25.41 30.44 6.45
N ALA A 210 24.47 31.34 6.65
CA ALA A 210 24.20 32.44 5.72
C ALA A 210 23.96 33.72 6.48
N ASP A 211 24.28 34.85 5.85
CA ASP A 211 24.05 36.21 6.39
C ASP A 211 23.40 37.05 5.31
N LYS A 212 22.21 37.55 5.61
CA LYS A 212 21.43 38.43 4.72
C LYS A 212 20.42 39.26 5.48
N GLY A 213 20.24 40.50 5.09
CA GLY A 213 19.24 41.42 5.68
C GLY A 213 19.43 41.67 7.18
N GLY A 214 20.67 41.55 7.68
CA GLY A 214 21.00 41.74 9.09
C GLY A 214 20.60 40.55 9.99
N LEU A 215 20.34 39.38 9.42
CA LEU A 215 20.17 38.16 10.18
C LEU A 215 21.23 37.14 9.75
N LYS A 216 22.03 36.66 10.71
CA LYS A 216 22.88 35.49 10.54
C LYS A 216 22.10 34.24 10.90
N VAL A 217 21.97 33.34 9.95
CA VAL A 217 21.26 32.03 10.11
C VAL A 217 22.29 30.93 10.11
N THR A 218 22.31 30.13 11.17
CA THR A 218 23.11 28.93 11.30
C THR A 218 22.18 27.72 11.35
N LYS A 219 22.22 26.83 10.34
CA LYS A 219 21.48 25.57 10.27
C LYS A 219 22.41 24.42 10.68
N THR A 220 22.04 23.68 11.71
CA THR A 220 22.78 22.51 12.20
C THR A 220 21.93 21.28 12.00
N PHE A 221 22.39 20.40 11.12
CA PHE A 221 21.75 19.09 10.86
C PHE A 221 22.51 18.03 11.66
N THR A 222 21.82 17.39 12.61
CA THR A 222 22.38 16.34 13.46
C THR A 222 21.88 14.97 13.01
N PHE A 223 22.83 14.11 12.63
CA PHE A 223 22.58 12.73 12.25
C PHE A 223 22.97 11.79 13.40
N LYS A 224 22.17 10.77 13.64
CA LYS A 224 22.39 9.75 14.68
C LYS A 224 22.48 8.36 14.07
N ARG A 225 23.35 7.50 14.64
CA ARG A 225 23.49 6.11 14.22
C ARG A 225 22.16 5.36 14.34
N GLY A 226 21.84 4.54 13.34
CA GLY A 226 20.66 3.68 13.35
C GLY A 226 19.34 4.41 13.16
N TYR A 227 19.35 5.73 12.82
CA TYR A 227 18.17 6.57 12.79
C TYR A 227 17.98 7.25 11.43
N TYR A 228 16.72 7.39 11.00
CA TYR A 228 16.34 8.05 9.74
C TYR A 228 15.86 9.49 9.94
N GLY A 229 15.77 9.96 11.17
CA GLY A 229 15.46 11.35 11.49
C GLY A 229 16.73 12.19 11.53
N ILE A 230 16.59 13.43 11.09
CA ILE A 230 17.63 14.46 11.10
C ILE A 230 17.14 15.57 12.01
N ASP A 231 17.79 15.78 13.16
CA ASP A 231 17.47 16.94 14.00
C ASP A 231 18.00 18.20 13.30
N VAL A 232 17.15 19.20 13.14
CA VAL A 232 17.47 20.46 12.45
C VAL A 232 17.30 21.62 13.42
N ASP A 233 18.42 22.17 13.87
CA ASP A 233 18.47 23.36 14.70
C ASP A 233 18.78 24.57 13.82
N THR A 234 17.87 25.54 13.77
CA THR A 234 18.05 26.82 13.06
C THR A 234 18.22 27.93 14.06
N ALA A 235 19.47 28.38 14.24
CA ALA A 235 19.81 29.51 15.07
C ALA A 235 19.78 30.78 14.23
N VAL A 236 19.01 31.80 14.68
CA VAL A 236 18.84 33.10 14.04
C VAL A 236 19.41 34.14 14.96
N THR A 237 20.48 34.81 14.54
CA THR A 237 21.14 35.88 15.28
C THR A 237 20.82 37.21 14.61
N ASN A 238 20.28 38.14 15.37
CA ASN A 238 20.02 39.51 14.92
C ASN A 238 21.28 40.34 15.00
N THR A 239 21.83 40.73 13.86
CA THR A 239 23.04 41.59 13.76
C THR A 239 22.70 43.06 13.54
N THR A 240 21.39 43.40 13.51
CA THR A 240 20.92 44.78 13.36
C THR A 240 20.84 45.49 14.71
N ASP A 241 20.57 46.78 14.66
CA ASP A 241 20.33 47.65 15.83
C ASP A 241 18.86 47.69 16.29
N LYS A 242 17.96 46.96 15.63
CA LYS A 242 16.53 46.90 15.91
C LYS A 242 16.07 45.50 16.20
N ALA A 243 15.07 45.36 17.05
CA ALA A 243 14.41 44.10 17.27
C ALA A 243 13.65 43.65 16.02
N VAL A 244 13.65 42.33 15.73
CA VAL A 244 13.01 41.73 14.55
C VAL A 244 12.18 40.53 14.96
N THR A 245 11.11 40.25 14.20
CA THR A 245 10.21 39.09 14.40
C THR A 245 10.08 38.31 13.10
N PRO A 246 11.12 37.57 12.68
CA PRO A 246 11.04 36.76 11.48
C PRO A 246 10.13 35.54 11.68
N GLN A 247 9.68 34.95 10.57
CA GLN A 247 9.00 33.65 10.57
C GLN A 247 9.92 32.60 9.94
N ILE A 248 9.98 31.42 10.54
CA ILE A 248 10.66 30.25 9.98
C ILE A 248 9.63 29.35 9.26
N TYR A 249 9.99 28.81 8.12
CA TYR A 249 9.18 27.80 7.44
C TYR A 249 9.91 26.47 7.31
N TYR A 250 9.11 25.39 7.34
CA TYR A 250 9.49 24.04 7.00
C TYR A 250 8.62 23.57 5.85
N GLN A 251 9.23 23.13 4.75
CA GLN A 251 8.52 22.83 3.52
C GLN A 251 9.06 21.54 2.87
N LEU A 252 8.15 20.76 2.28
CA LEU A 252 8.45 19.68 1.33
C LEU A 252 7.92 20.11 -0.03
N THR A 253 8.74 19.97 -1.06
CA THR A 253 8.37 20.22 -2.45
C THR A 253 8.54 18.98 -3.26
N ARG A 254 7.52 18.61 -4.07
CA ARG A 254 7.53 17.42 -4.89
C ARG A 254 6.70 17.59 -6.16
N ASP A 255 7.08 16.86 -7.22
CA ASP A 255 6.23 16.61 -8.39
C ASP A 255 5.18 15.50 -8.11
N SER A 256 4.19 15.33 -8.99
CA SER A 256 3.15 14.30 -8.86
C SER A 256 3.56 12.93 -9.40
N SER A 257 4.81 12.74 -9.77
CA SER A 257 5.30 11.49 -10.34
C SER A 257 5.19 10.32 -9.37
N LYS A 258 4.94 9.13 -9.90
CA LYS A 258 4.92 7.91 -9.10
C LYS A 258 6.34 7.53 -8.66
N PRO A 259 6.49 7.05 -7.42
CA PRO A 259 7.77 6.50 -6.97
C PRO A 259 8.25 5.35 -7.88
N ALA A 260 9.54 5.30 -8.14
CA ALA A 260 10.13 4.23 -8.92
C ALA A 260 9.92 2.86 -8.22
N GLY A 261 9.53 1.83 -9.00
CA GLY A 261 9.26 0.48 -8.49
C GLY A 261 7.88 0.31 -7.84
N GLU A 262 7.00 1.31 -7.89
CA GLU A 262 5.61 1.17 -7.48
C GLU A 262 4.83 0.39 -8.54
N SER A 263 4.16 -0.69 -8.11
CA SER A 263 3.38 -1.53 -9.01
C SER A 263 2.20 -0.76 -9.62
N SER A 264 1.98 -0.95 -10.91
CA SER A 264 0.81 -0.39 -11.61
C SER A 264 -0.51 -1.09 -11.24
N MET A 265 -0.43 -2.27 -10.59
CA MET A 265 -1.61 -3.07 -10.27
C MET A 265 -2.29 -2.69 -8.96
N TYR A 266 -1.56 -2.14 -8.02
CA TYR A 266 -2.10 -1.61 -6.78
C TYR A 266 -1.50 -0.23 -6.55
N SER A 267 -2.37 0.76 -6.51
CA SER A 267 -1.95 2.13 -6.20
C SER A 267 -2.08 2.33 -4.70
N THR A 268 -0.98 2.69 -4.08
CA THR A 268 -0.96 3.20 -2.71
C THR A 268 -1.02 4.72 -2.75
N PHE A 269 -1.42 5.32 -1.64
CA PHE A 269 -1.45 6.77 -1.56
C PHE A 269 -0.03 7.33 -1.69
N THR A 270 0.16 8.23 -2.66
CA THR A 270 1.36 9.05 -2.81
C THR A 270 0.92 10.50 -2.85
N GLY A 271 1.32 11.26 -1.85
CA GLY A 271 0.91 12.67 -1.75
C GLY A 271 1.20 13.29 -0.39
N PRO A 272 0.87 14.59 -0.28
CA PRO A 272 1.02 15.33 0.97
C PRO A 272 0.01 14.93 2.03
N ALA A 273 0.40 15.09 3.29
CA ALA A 273 -0.47 14.88 4.42
C ALA A 273 -0.14 15.85 5.55
N PHE A 274 -1.15 16.19 6.34
CA PHE A 274 -1.02 16.90 7.60
C PHE A 274 -1.60 16.05 8.73
N TYR A 275 -1.11 16.29 9.93
CA TYR A 275 -1.72 15.81 11.16
C TYR A 275 -1.87 16.98 12.13
N THR A 276 -3.02 17.05 12.77
CA THR A 276 -3.30 17.94 13.90
C THR A 276 -4.15 17.19 14.91
N ASP A 277 -4.14 17.61 16.18
CA ASP A 277 -5.01 17.01 17.20
C ASP A 277 -6.51 17.28 16.93
N GLU A 278 -6.82 18.29 16.11
CA GLU A 278 -8.19 18.69 15.76
C GLU A 278 -8.83 17.71 14.74
N GLU A 279 -8.12 17.43 13.64
CA GLU A 279 -8.66 16.65 12.50
C GLU A 279 -7.90 15.34 12.26
N ASN A 280 -6.92 15.01 13.12
CA ASN A 280 -6.05 13.86 12.96
C ASN A 280 -5.34 13.83 11.59
N PHE A 281 -5.26 12.68 10.96
CA PHE A 281 -4.52 12.47 9.72
C PHE A 281 -5.34 12.88 8.49
N GLN A 282 -4.90 13.93 7.81
CA GLN A 282 -5.53 14.49 6.61
C GLN A 282 -4.63 14.25 5.39
N LYS A 283 -5.09 13.42 4.47
CA LYS A 283 -4.44 13.19 3.18
C LYS A 283 -4.90 14.22 2.16
N LEU A 284 -3.98 14.67 1.33
CA LEU A 284 -4.26 15.61 0.24
C LEU A 284 -3.78 15.03 -1.08
N SER A 285 -4.59 15.14 -2.11
CA SER A 285 -4.15 14.81 -3.47
C SER A 285 -3.48 16.03 -4.14
N PHE A 286 -2.57 15.77 -5.07
CA PHE A 286 -1.97 16.85 -5.87
C PHE A 286 -3.00 17.60 -6.70
N SER A 287 -4.09 16.92 -7.13
CA SER A 287 -5.21 17.55 -7.84
C SER A 287 -5.94 18.55 -6.96
N GLU A 288 -6.28 18.21 -5.71
CA GLU A 288 -6.94 19.14 -4.78
C GLU A 288 -6.09 20.39 -4.53
N ILE A 289 -4.76 20.23 -4.44
CA ILE A 289 -3.86 21.38 -4.28
C ILE A 289 -3.83 22.24 -5.57
N ARG A 290 -3.81 21.61 -6.74
CA ARG A 290 -3.85 22.30 -8.04
C ARG A 290 -5.13 23.10 -8.19
N ASP A 291 -6.27 22.51 -7.83
CA ASP A 291 -7.60 23.07 -7.98
C ASP A 291 -7.96 24.03 -6.82
N LYS A 292 -7.09 24.13 -5.81
CA LYS A 292 -7.27 24.94 -4.57
C LYS A 292 -8.47 24.49 -3.72
N ASP A 293 -8.80 23.20 -3.80
CA ASP A 293 -9.88 22.56 -3.04
C ASP A 293 -9.36 21.71 -1.86
N ALA A 294 -8.04 21.70 -1.64
CA ALA A 294 -7.41 20.97 -0.55
C ALA A 294 -7.94 21.46 0.82
N LYS A 295 -8.43 20.50 1.63
CA LYS A 295 -8.99 20.79 2.96
C LYS A 295 -8.04 20.27 4.03
N TYR A 296 -7.55 21.16 4.86
CA TYR A 296 -6.67 20.87 5.99
C TYR A 296 -6.79 21.96 7.03
N VAL A 297 -6.32 21.69 8.25
CA VAL A 297 -6.28 22.71 9.30
C VAL A 297 -5.14 23.68 9.01
N GLU A 298 -5.47 24.94 8.73
CA GLU A 298 -4.48 25.96 8.39
C GLU A 298 -3.72 26.44 9.63
N ASP A 299 -4.43 26.82 10.70
CA ASP A 299 -3.84 27.37 11.91
C ASP A 299 -3.91 26.35 13.06
N THR A 300 -2.77 26.00 13.62
CA THR A 300 -2.65 25.02 14.70
C THR A 300 -1.42 25.32 15.56
N ASN A 301 -1.29 24.64 16.69
CA ASN A 301 -0.10 24.70 17.54
C ASN A 301 0.58 23.32 17.73
N ASN A 302 0.11 22.31 17.00
CA ASN A 302 0.58 20.93 17.13
C ASN A 302 0.66 20.24 15.76
N GLY A 303 1.09 18.99 15.75
CA GLY A 303 1.08 18.13 14.57
C GLY A 303 2.35 18.21 13.73
N TRP A 304 2.24 17.68 12.51
CA TRP A 304 3.33 17.54 11.55
C TRP A 304 2.79 17.62 10.11
N LEU A 305 3.72 17.76 9.16
CA LEU A 305 3.42 17.66 7.72
C LEU A 305 4.32 16.62 7.07
N ALA A 306 3.81 15.92 6.05
CA ALA A 306 4.53 14.85 5.40
C ALA A 306 4.25 14.77 3.89
N MET A 307 5.18 14.14 3.17
CA MET A 307 4.98 13.51 1.88
C MET A 307 5.00 12.00 2.07
N VAL A 308 3.87 11.36 1.85
CA VAL A 308 3.69 9.92 2.02
C VAL A 308 3.92 9.23 0.68
N GLN A 309 4.58 8.08 0.72
CA GLN A 309 4.77 7.16 -0.40
C GLN A 309 4.52 5.74 0.10
N HIS A 310 4.42 4.77 -0.81
CA HIS A 310 4.35 3.37 -0.41
C HIS A 310 5.61 2.96 0.38
N HIS A 311 5.43 2.46 1.59
CA HIS A 311 6.48 2.02 2.53
C HIS A 311 7.41 3.11 3.08
N PHE A 312 7.37 4.33 2.56
CA PHE A 312 8.28 5.39 2.94
C PHE A 312 7.55 6.70 3.20
N VAL A 313 8.15 7.54 4.03
CA VAL A 313 7.62 8.87 4.32
C VAL A 313 8.76 9.87 4.54
N SER A 314 8.56 11.09 4.08
CA SER A 314 9.34 12.23 4.54
C SER A 314 8.43 13.19 5.29
N ALA A 315 8.80 13.56 6.51
CA ALA A 315 7.98 14.38 7.38
C ALA A 315 8.79 15.46 8.09
N TRP A 316 8.25 16.67 8.14
CA TRP A 316 8.69 17.68 9.08
C TRP A 316 7.86 17.59 10.36
N VAL A 317 8.53 17.44 11.47
CA VAL A 317 7.97 17.50 12.84
C VAL A 317 8.50 18.76 13.53
N PRO A 318 7.79 19.88 13.43
CA PRO A 318 8.15 21.12 14.12
C PRO A 318 7.89 21.02 15.63
N PRO A 319 8.43 21.97 16.44
CA PRO A 319 8.20 21.97 17.88
C PRO A 319 6.70 22.06 18.20
N GLN A 320 6.23 21.25 19.14
CA GLN A 320 4.83 21.26 19.57
C GLN A 320 4.54 22.40 20.53
N GLY A 321 3.31 22.92 20.53
CA GLY A 321 2.87 24.03 21.36
C GLY A 321 3.14 25.42 20.75
N GLU A 322 3.83 25.52 19.62
CA GLU A 322 4.06 26.78 18.91
C GLU A 322 3.00 26.97 17.82
N VAL A 323 2.36 28.18 17.83
CA VAL A 323 1.37 28.53 16.81
C VAL A 323 2.02 28.56 15.44
N ARG A 324 1.39 27.89 14.49
CA ARG A 324 1.87 27.74 13.12
C ARG A 324 0.74 27.84 12.11
N HIS A 325 1.09 28.27 10.91
CA HIS A 325 0.19 28.33 9.77
C HIS A 325 0.63 27.32 8.71
N ASN A 326 -0.19 26.29 8.48
CA ASN A 326 0.02 25.30 7.44
C ASN A 326 -0.42 25.87 6.09
N TYR A 327 0.27 25.48 5.02
CA TYR A 327 -0.09 25.91 3.68
C TYR A 327 0.22 24.83 2.64
N THR A 328 -0.52 24.88 1.54
CA THR A 328 -0.24 24.11 0.32
C THR A 328 -0.16 25.05 -0.87
N ARG A 329 0.66 24.72 -1.85
CA ARG A 329 0.84 25.56 -3.04
C ARG A 329 1.20 24.73 -4.26
N ALA A 330 0.51 24.98 -5.37
CA ALA A 330 0.96 24.56 -6.69
C ALA A 330 1.95 25.60 -7.24
N LEU A 331 3.16 25.16 -7.57
CA LEU A 331 4.26 26.03 -8.03
C LEU A 331 4.33 26.14 -9.56
N GLY A 332 3.46 25.44 -10.30
CA GLY A 332 3.55 25.26 -11.74
C GLY A 332 4.50 24.12 -12.13
N HIS A 333 4.52 23.75 -13.42
CA HIS A 333 5.36 22.64 -13.93
C HIS A 333 5.26 21.34 -13.14
N ASP A 334 4.04 20.99 -12.71
CA ASP A 334 3.74 19.81 -11.88
C ASP A 334 4.45 19.76 -10.53
N LEU A 335 4.83 20.91 -9.96
CA LEU A 335 5.44 21.03 -8.64
C LEU A 335 4.44 21.48 -7.60
N PHE A 336 4.49 20.82 -6.45
CA PHE A 336 3.62 21.08 -5.30
C PHE A 336 4.45 21.22 -4.04
N ALA A 337 4.14 22.27 -3.27
CA ALA A 337 4.75 22.51 -1.97
C ALA A 337 3.72 22.37 -0.86
N VAL A 338 4.12 21.71 0.23
CA VAL A 338 3.40 21.71 1.50
C VAL A 338 4.33 22.15 2.60
N GLY A 339 3.86 22.99 3.48
CA GLY A 339 4.73 23.57 4.49
C GLY A 339 3.96 24.15 5.68
N THR A 340 4.74 24.59 6.65
CA THR A 340 4.25 25.30 7.82
C THR A 340 5.13 26.49 8.12
N LEU A 341 4.54 27.56 8.61
CA LEU A 341 5.17 28.81 9.04
C LEU A 341 5.03 28.95 10.55
N ILE A 342 6.12 29.28 11.23
CA ILE A 342 6.16 29.51 12.67
C ILE A 342 6.73 30.93 12.91
N SER A 343 5.99 31.77 13.62
CA SER A 343 6.49 33.09 14.02
C SER A 343 7.49 32.94 15.16
N LEU A 344 8.71 33.36 14.93
CA LEU A 344 9.71 33.42 16.01
C LEU A 344 9.37 34.55 17.00
N LYS A 345 9.81 34.39 18.23
CA LYS A 345 9.71 35.48 19.22
C LYS A 345 10.56 36.64 18.77
N GLU A 346 10.27 37.82 19.31
CA GLU A 346 11.06 39.01 19.04
C GLU A 346 12.54 38.78 19.41
N ILE A 347 13.43 39.00 18.45
CA ILE A 347 14.88 38.83 18.61
C ILE A 347 15.49 40.23 18.77
N ALA A 348 15.94 40.57 19.98
CA ALA A 348 16.61 41.82 20.27
C ALA A 348 17.96 41.95 19.52
N PRO A 349 18.49 43.16 19.34
CA PRO A 349 19.82 43.37 18.77
C PRO A 349 20.90 42.53 19.46
N GLY A 350 21.70 41.80 18.67
CA GLY A 350 22.76 40.91 19.16
C GLY A 350 22.27 39.59 19.78
N ALA A 351 20.97 39.39 19.93
CA ALA A 351 20.42 38.15 20.49
C ALA A 351 20.32 37.03 19.43
N THR A 352 20.32 35.80 19.91
CA THR A 352 20.12 34.58 19.08
C THR A 352 18.92 33.81 19.59
N GLN A 353 18.06 33.37 18.68
CA GLN A 353 16.98 32.42 18.94
C GLN A 353 17.19 31.17 18.11
N THR A 354 17.01 29.99 18.71
CA THR A 354 17.09 28.72 18.02
C THR A 354 15.70 28.08 17.93
N ASN A 355 15.32 27.63 16.75
CA ASN A 355 14.14 26.82 16.53
C ASN A 355 14.58 25.42 16.14
N HIS A 356 13.96 24.39 16.75
CA HIS A 356 14.27 23.00 16.54
C HIS A 356 13.14 22.31 15.77
N ALA A 357 13.47 21.49 14.80
CA ALA A 357 12.52 20.60 14.12
C ALA A 357 13.21 19.28 13.76
N VAL A 358 12.43 18.23 13.57
CA VAL A 358 12.96 16.96 13.05
C VAL A 358 12.47 16.77 11.61
N LEU A 359 13.39 16.50 10.70
CA LEU A 359 13.09 16.00 9.38
C LEU A 359 13.27 14.48 9.38
N TYR A 360 12.20 13.73 9.30
CA TYR A 360 12.25 12.30 9.07
C TYR A 360 12.27 12.02 7.56
N SER A 361 13.12 11.12 7.11
CA SER A 361 13.15 10.63 5.74
C SER A 361 13.52 9.15 5.77
N GLY A 362 12.53 8.27 5.68
CA GLY A 362 12.80 6.85 5.89
C GLY A 362 11.58 5.94 5.76
N PRO A 363 11.75 4.66 6.15
CA PRO A 363 10.70 3.65 6.08
C PRO A 363 9.57 3.93 7.07
N GLN A 364 8.35 3.50 6.73
CA GLN A 364 7.17 3.60 7.58
C GLN A 364 7.16 2.51 8.67
N GLU A 365 8.22 2.43 9.47
CA GLU A 365 8.28 1.55 10.64
C GLU A 365 7.38 2.10 11.75
N GLN A 366 6.21 1.51 11.97
CA GLN A 366 5.15 2.06 12.84
C GLN A 366 5.66 2.39 14.25
N ALA A 367 6.39 1.47 14.89
CA ALA A 367 6.92 1.65 16.23
C ALA A 367 7.88 2.86 16.35
N ARG A 368 8.63 3.16 15.30
CA ARG A 368 9.54 4.33 15.26
C ARG A 368 8.78 5.62 15.00
N LEU A 369 7.79 5.57 14.10
CA LEU A 369 6.98 6.75 13.77
C LEU A 369 6.14 7.20 14.97
N GLU A 370 5.55 6.26 15.73
CA GLU A 370 4.82 6.54 16.96
C GLU A 370 5.68 7.22 18.04
N GLN A 371 6.96 6.82 18.14
CA GLN A 371 7.91 7.44 19.08
C GLN A 371 8.35 8.84 18.62
N LEU A 372 8.33 9.13 17.32
CA LEU A 372 8.79 10.40 16.75
C LEU A 372 7.77 11.52 16.94
N ALA A 373 6.50 11.25 16.62
CA ALA A 373 5.43 12.23 16.79
C ALA A 373 4.07 11.52 16.91
N PRO A 374 3.14 12.07 17.72
CA PRO A 374 1.78 11.54 17.82
C PRO A 374 1.10 11.45 16.46
N GLY A 375 0.50 10.31 16.15
CA GLY A 375 -0.24 10.09 14.91
C GLY A 375 0.62 9.92 13.64
N LEU A 376 1.96 9.97 13.74
CA LEU A 376 2.80 9.79 12.55
C LEU A 376 2.76 8.34 12.04
N GLU A 377 2.45 7.37 12.88
CA GLU A 377 2.20 5.98 12.48
C GLU A 377 0.96 5.81 11.58
N LEU A 378 0.06 6.81 11.54
CA LEU A 378 -1.15 6.81 10.70
C LEU A 378 -0.83 6.95 9.21
N VAL A 379 0.41 7.30 8.85
CA VAL A 379 0.86 7.29 7.44
C VAL A 379 0.80 5.87 6.84
N VAL A 380 0.91 4.83 7.70
CA VAL A 380 0.60 3.45 7.32
C VAL A 380 -0.91 3.28 7.28
N ASP A 381 -1.47 3.41 6.08
CA ASP A 381 -2.91 3.45 5.89
C ASP A 381 -3.51 2.07 5.67
N TYR A 382 -4.32 1.63 6.61
CA TYR A 382 -5.09 0.39 6.52
C TYR A 382 -6.55 0.62 6.07
N GLY A 383 -6.86 1.80 5.55
CA GLY A 383 -8.20 2.18 5.11
C GLY A 383 -9.26 2.06 6.21
N TRP A 384 -10.50 1.82 5.82
CA TRP A 384 -11.64 1.69 6.74
C TRP A 384 -11.57 0.47 7.69
N LEU A 385 -10.71 -0.51 7.37
CA LEU A 385 -10.49 -1.71 8.21
C LEU A 385 -9.38 -1.53 9.26
N THR A 386 -8.91 -0.33 9.50
CA THR A 386 -7.85 -0.01 10.49
C THR A 386 -8.14 -0.62 11.87
N PHE A 387 -9.41 -0.63 12.31
CA PHE A 387 -9.84 -1.22 13.59
C PHE A 387 -9.55 -2.72 13.70
N LEU A 388 -9.49 -3.44 12.56
CA LEU A 388 -9.17 -4.85 12.47
C LEU A 388 -7.69 -5.07 12.11
N ALA A 389 -7.15 -4.22 11.24
CA ALA A 389 -5.78 -4.32 10.74
C ALA A 389 -4.73 -4.01 11.83
N LYS A 390 -4.91 -2.97 12.65
CA LYS A 390 -3.98 -2.65 13.75
C LYS A 390 -3.79 -3.81 14.75
N PRO A 391 -4.83 -4.46 15.31
CA PRO A 391 -4.66 -5.64 16.15
C PRO A 391 -3.97 -6.81 15.44
N ILE A 392 -4.25 -7.00 14.13
CA ILE A 392 -3.61 -8.05 13.33
C ILE A 392 -2.13 -7.76 13.15
N TYR A 393 -1.75 -6.51 12.83
CA TYR A 393 -0.35 -6.10 12.73
C TYR A 393 0.38 -6.26 14.07
N TRP A 394 -0.21 -5.78 15.17
CA TRP A 394 0.37 -5.95 16.50
C TRP A 394 0.62 -7.42 16.83
N LEU A 395 -0.34 -8.31 16.51
CA LEU A 395 -0.16 -9.74 16.75
C LEU A 395 0.92 -10.33 15.83
N LEU A 396 0.99 -9.88 14.57
CA LEU A 396 2.01 -10.32 13.61
C LEU A 396 3.41 -9.94 14.09
N ASP A 397 3.60 -8.68 14.53
CA ASP A 397 4.86 -8.16 15.05
C ASP A 397 5.27 -8.88 16.36
N PHE A 398 4.31 -9.10 17.26
CA PHE A 398 4.54 -9.89 18.48
C PHE A 398 5.01 -11.31 18.15
N LEU A 399 4.39 -11.98 17.18
CA LEU A 399 4.78 -13.31 16.74
C LEU A 399 6.17 -13.30 16.07
N TYR A 400 6.47 -12.28 15.31
CA TYR A 400 7.81 -12.11 14.74
C TYR A 400 8.87 -12.00 15.86
N GLY A 401 8.60 -11.25 16.92
CA GLY A 401 9.48 -11.17 18.10
C GLY A 401 9.77 -12.51 18.76
N ILE A 402 8.87 -13.51 18.61
CA ILE A 402 9.06 -14.87 19.15
C ILE A 402 9.86 -15.75 18.19
N VAL A 403 9.51 -15.72 16.88
CA VAL A 403 10.06 -16.70 15.90
C VAL A 403 11.22 -16.14 15.08
N GLY A 404 11.43 -14.81 15.07
CA GLY A 404 12.52 -14.16 14.33
C GLY A 404 12.43 -14.27 12.80
N ASN A 405 11.25 -14.64 12.25
CA ASN A 405 11.05 -14.80 10.82
C ASN A 405 9.61 -14.44 10.45
N TRP A 406 9.44 -13.48 9.53
CA TRP A 406 8.13 -12.96 9.13
C TRP A 406 7.22 -14.00 8.47
N GLY A 407 7.77 -14.89 7.64
CA GLY A 407 6.98 -15.94 7.01
C GLY A 407 6.39 -16.92 8.01
N TRP A 408 7.16 -17.35 9.02
CA TRP A 408 6.64 -18.17 10.11
C TRP A 408 5.67 -17.40 11.00
N ALA A 409 5.87 -16.11 11.21
CA ALA A 409 4.92 -15.26 11.92
C ALA A 409 3.56 -15.21 11.20
N ILE A 410 3.55 -15.10 9.85
CA ILE A 410 2.33 -15.17 9.03
C ILE A 410 1.63 -16.54 9.18
N VAL A 411 2.38 -17.63 9.18
CA VAL A 411 1.83 -18.98 9.39
C VAL A 411 1.18 -19.10 10.77
N LEU A 412 1.87 -18.68 11.83
CA LEU A 412 1.34 -18.72 13.20
C LEU A 412 0.13 -17.82 13.37
N LEU A 413 0.18 -16.60 12.83
CA LEU A 413 -0.96 -15.68 12.83
C LEU A 413 -2.19 -16.35 12.18
N THR A 414 -2.00 -17.00 11.04
CA THR A 414 -3.07 -17.72 10.34
C THR A 414 -3.66 -18.84 11.21
N CYS A 415 -2.82 -19.60 11.91
CA CYS A 415 -3.25 -20.62 12.85
C CYS A 415 -4.09 -20.05 14.00
N ILE A 416 -3.66 -18.92 14.59
CA ILE A 416 -4.37 -18.25 15.68
C ILE A 416 -5.73 -17.73 15.21
N VAL A 417 -5.76 -17.01 14.07
CA VAL A 417 -7.02 -16.51 13.48
C VAL A 417 -7.98 -17.66 13.18
N LYS A 418 -7.48 -18.77 12.64
CA LYS A 418 -8.28 -19.99 12.39
C LYS A 418 -8.79 -20.60 13.68
N ALA A 419 -8.00 -20.65 14.72
CA ALA A 419 -8.42 -21.19 16.03
C ALA A 419 -9.54 -20.32 16.64
N VAL A 420 -9.40 -18.99 16.60
CA VAL A 420 -10.44 -18.05 17.06
C VAL A 420 -11.74 -18.20 16.28
N LEU A 421 -11.65 -18.34 14.96
CA LEU A 421 -12.81 -18.48 14.08
C LEU A 421 -13.32 -19.93 13.97
N TYR A 422 -12.67 -20.89 14.65
CA TYR A 422 -13.01 -22.31 14.58
C TYR A 422 -14.49 -22.63 14.86
N PRO A 423 -15.15 -22.12 15.92
CA PRO A 423 -16.53 -22.50 16.22
C PRO A 423 -17.51 -22.09 15.10
N ILE A 424 -17.29 -20.92 14.50
CA ILE A 424 -18.15 -20.41 13.42
C ILE A 424 -17.89 -21.21 12.12
N SER A 425 -16.62 -21.43 11.79
CA SER A 425 -16.24 -22.24 10.62
C SER A 425 -16.73 -23.68 10.73
N ALA A 426 -16.63 -24.29 11.93
CA ALA A 426 -17.11 -25.64 12.18
C ALA A 426 -18.64 -25.75 12.01
N ALA A 427 -19.41 -24.74 12.46
CA ALA A 427 -20.85 -24.71 12.24
C ALA A 427 -21.18 -24.65 10.74
N GLY A 428 -20.46 -23.87 9.96
CA GLY A 428 -20.58 -23.80 8.49
C GLY A 428 -20.28 -25.13 7.81
N TYR A 429 -19.15 -25.76 8.14
CA TYR A 429 -18.79 -27.07 7.56
C TYR A 429 -19.76 -28.19 7.94
N ARG A 430 -20.29 -28.18 9.18
CA ARG A 430 -21.37 -29.12 9.57
C ARG A 430 -22.64 -28.89 8.75
N SER A 431 -23.01 -27.65 8.47
CA SER A 431 -24.15 -27.32 7.61
C SER A 431 -23.93 -27.82 6.18
N MET A 432 -22.72 -27.63 5.63
CA MET A 432 -22.36 -28.13 4.29
C MET A 432 -22.39 -29.66 4.23
N ALA A 433 -21.88 -30.35 5.25
CA ALA A 433 -21.91 -31.82 5.30
C ALA A 433 -23.35 -32.36 5.34
N ARG A 434 -24.25 -31.73 6.11
CA ARG A 434 -25.68 -32.07 6.11
C ARG A 434 -26.35 -31.81 4.76
N MET A 435 -26.00 -30.70 4.11
CA MET A 435 -26.48 -30.36 2.76
C MET A 435 -26.10 -31.49 1.76
N LYS A 436 -24.89 -32.05 1.85
CA LYS A 436 -24.42 -33.15 1.01
C LYS A 436 -25.32 -34.39 1.16
N GLU A 437 -25.84 -34.68 2.35
CA GLU A 437 -26.74 -35.80 2.62
C GLU A 437 -28.11 -35.61 1.97
N VAL A 438 -28.62 -34.39 1.87
CA VAL A 438 -29.96 -34.07 1.32
C VAL A 438 -29.91 -33.82 -0.19
N THR A 439 -28.72 -33.68 -0.78
CA THR A 439 -28.53 -33.43 -2.22
C THR A 439 -29.30 -34.41 -3.15
N PRO A 440 -29.36 -35.74 -2.90
CA PRO A 440 -30.15 -36.64 -3.72
C PRO A 440 -31.65 -36.35 -3.70
N ARG A 441 -32.20 -36.02 -2.52
CA ARG A 441 -33.63 -35.65 -2.37
C ARG A 441 -33.91 -34.29 -3.05
N LEU A 442 -32.99 -33.37 -2.97
CA LEU A 442 -33.08 -32.07 -3.63
C LEU A 442 -33.15 -32.22 -5.15
N LYS A 443 -32.32 -33.10 -5.73
CA LYS A 443 -32.39 -33.43 -7.16
C LYS A 443 -33.72 -34.04 -7.55
N ALA A 444 -34.24 -34.99 -6.76
CA ALA A 444 -35.54 -35.58 -7.01
C ALA A 444 -36.68 -34.52 -6.98
N LEU A 445 -36.61 -33.54 -6.08
CA LEU A 445 -37.54 -32.42 -6.06
C LEU A 445 -37.42 -31.52 -7.31
N GLN A 446 -36.19 -31.23 -7.74
CA GLN A 446 -35.92 -30.45 -8.97
C GLN A 446 -36.48 -31.16 -10.23
N GLU A 447 -36.34 -32.46 -10.31
CA GLU A 447 -36.91 -33.26 -11.41
C GLU A 447 -38.43 -33.27 -11.35
N LYS A 448 -39.00 -33.47 -10.14
CA LYS A 448 -40.47 -33.53 -9.93
C LYS A 448 -41.19 -32.22 -10.25
N TYR A 449 -40.60 -31.09 -9.95
CA TYR A 449 -41.19 -29.75 -10.11
C TYR A 449 -40.45 -28.89 -11.16
N LYS A 450 -39.91 -29.56 -12.20
CA LYS A 450 -39.08 -28.89 -13.23
C LYS A 450 -39.77 -27.72 -13.91
N ASP A 451 -41.10 -27.83 -14.12
CA ASP A 451 -41.89 -26.83 -14.83
C ASP A 451 -42.61 -25.82 -13.90
N ASP A 452 -42.58 -26.04 -12.57
CA ASP A 452 -43.21 -25.20 -11.58
C ASP A 452 -42.21 -24.67 -10.55
N LYS A 453 -41.54 -23.56 -10.88
CA LYS A 453 -40.52 -22.93 -10.03
C LYS A 453 -41.03 -22.51 -8.66
N GLN A 454 -42.31 -22.15 -8.55
CA GLN A 454 -42.90 -21.70 -7.31
C GLN A 454 -43.07 -22.86 -6.33
N ARG A 455 -43.63 -23.98 -6.81
CA ARG A 455 -43.74 -25.22 -6.02
C ARG A 455 -42.37 -25.83 -5.70
N LEU A 456 -41.42 -25.75 -6.62
CA LEU A 456 -40.04 -26.19 -6.36
C LEU A 456 -39.43 -25.42 -5.17
N ASN A 457 -39.51 -24.08 -5.18
CA ASN A 457 -38.98 -23.28 -4.09
C ASN A 457 -39.66 -23.56 -2.75
N GLN A 458 -41.02 -23.74 -2.73
CA GLN A 458 -41.73 -24.12 -1.52
C GLN A 458 -41.29 -25.49 -0.99
N ALA A 459 -41.21 -26.50 -1.85
CA ALA A 459 -40.77 -27.84 -1.47
C ALA A 459 -39.32 -27.90 -0.99
N MET A 460 -38.44 -27.08 -1.59
CA MET A 460 -37.04 -26.94 -1.15
C MET A 460 -36.98 -26.29 0.23
N MET A 461 -37.72 -25.22 0.47
CA MET A 461 -37.76 -24.55 1.78
C MET A 461 -38.34 -25.47 2.87
N GLU A 462 -39.34 -26.27 2.53
CA GLU A 462 -39.91 -27.27 3.45
C GLU A 462 -38.92 -28.38 3.77
N LEU A 463 -38.20 -28.87 2.78
CA LEU A 463 -37.12 -29.86 2.96
C LEU A 463 -36.03 -29.29 3.90
N TYR A 464 -35.58 -28.05 3.70
CA TYR A 464 -34.56 -27.42 4.55
C TYR A 464 -35.05 -27.23 6.00
N LYS A 465 -36.31 -26.86 6.19
CA LYS A 465 -36.93 -26.76 7.52
C LYS A 465 -37.00 -28.11 8.22
N THR A 466 -37.47 -29.14 7.51
CA THR A 466 -37.64 -30.51 8.03
C THR A 466 -36.32 -31.13 8.45
N GLU A 467 -35.28 -30.97 7.62
CA GLU A 467 -33.94 -31.50 7.88
C GLU A 467 -33.08 -30.58 8.75
N LYS A 468 -33.62 -29.42 9.20
CA LYS A 468 -32.94 -28.40 10.01
C LYS A 468 -31.61 -27.95 9.39
N ILE A 469 -31.61 -27.73 8.08
CA ILE A 469 -30.47 -27.29 7.30
C ILE A 469 -30.60 -25.80 7.00
N ASN A 470 -29.54 -25.05 7.30
CA ASN A 470 -29.46 -23.67 6.87
C ASN A 470 -28.66 -23.57 5.56
N PRO A 471 -29.31 -23.23 4.42
CA PRO A 471 -28.60 -23.13 3.13
C PRO A 471 -27.55 -22.02 3.12
N VAL A 472 -27.72 -20.97 3.95
CA VAL A 472 -26.75 -19.88 4.09
C VAL A 472 -25.56 -20.28 4.97
N GLY A 473 -25.72 -21.32 5.80
CA GLY A 473 -24.63 -21.78 6.69
C GLY A 473 -23.35 -22.20 5.97
N GLY A 474 -23.47 -22.63 4.71
CA GLY A 474 -22.31 -23.02 3.89
C GLY A 474 -21.44 -21.85 3.41
N CYS A 475 -22.00 -20.65 3.23
CA CYS A 475 -21.27 -19.47 2.82
C CYS A 475 -20.77 -18.63 4.01
N LEU A 476 -21.27 -18.88 5.23
CA LEU A 476 -20.90 -18.12 6.43
C LEU A 476 -19.39 -18.08 6.71
N PRO A 477 -18.63 -19.18 6.60
CA PRO A 477 -17.17 -19.16 6.77
C PRO A 477 -16.48 -18.21 5.76
N ILE A 478 -16.94 -18.17 4.52
CA ILE A 478 -16.39 -17.31 3.48
C ILE A 478 -16.70 -15.85 3.78
N MET A 479 -17.95 -15.53 4.14
CA MET A 479 -18.36 -14.16 4.47
C MET A 479 -17.58 -13.60 5.65
N LEU A 480 -17.30 -14.42 6.67
CA LEU A 480 -16.50 -14.02 7.82
C LEU A 480 -15.01 -13.85 7.47
N GLN A 481 -14.54 -14.66 6.53
CA GLN A 481 -13.13 -14.64 6.09
C GLN A 481 -12.78 -13.39 5.27
N ILE A 482 -13.74 -12.80 4.54
CA ILE A 482 -13.48 -11.65 3.65
C ILE A 482 -12.94 -10.44 4.42
N PRO A 483 -13.56 -9.94 5.51
CA PRO A 483 -13.01 -8.81 6.26
C PRO A 483 -11.62 -9.09 6.84
N VAL A 484 -11.40 -10.31 7.34
CA VAL A 484 -10.09 -10.72 7.87
C VAL A 484 -9.04 -10.77 6.78
N PHE A 485 -9.41 -11.28 5.61
CA PHE A 485 -8.52 -11.30 4.44
C PHE A 485 -8.16 -9.90 3.97
N LEU A 486 -9.14 -9.00 3.85
CA LEU A 486 -8.89 -7.62 3.45
C LEU A 486 -8.01 -6.89 4.45
N ALA A 487 -8.24 -7.07 5.75
CA ALA A 487 -7.39 -6.49 6.79
C ALA A 487 -5.95 -7.01 6.70
N LEU A 488 -5.78 -8.32 6.54
CA LEU A 488 -4.46 -8.93 6.35
C LEU A 488 -3.79 -8.48 5.04
N TYR A 489 -4.55 -8.36 3.96
CA TYR A 489 -4.05 -7.82 2.71
C TYR A 489 -3.43 -6.43 2.93
N TRP A 490 -4.18 -5.51 3.58
CA TRP A 490 -3.67 -4.17 3.87
C TRP A 490 -2.46 -4.19 4.81
N VAL A 491 -2.47 -5.05 5.84
CA VAL A 491 -1.33 -5.21 6.75
C VAL A 491 -0.08 -5.68 6.00
N LEU A 492 -0.18 -6.76 5.23
CA LEU A 492 0.97 -7.32 4.54
C LEU A 492 1.48 -6.41 3.41
N GLN A 493 0.56 -5.69 2.75
CA GLN A 493 0.91 -4.74 1.70
C GLN A 493 1.53 -3.45 2.25
N GLY A 494 1.05 -2.98 3.40
CA GLY A 494 1.53 -1.73 4.02
C GLY A 494 2.76 -1.90 4.90
N SER A 495 3.14 -3.13 5.27
CA SER A 495 4.26 -3.35 6.18
C SER A 495 5.60 -3.31 5.45
N VAL A 496 6.38 -2.27 5.70
CA VAL A 496 7.75 -2.12 5.16
C VAL A 496 8.69 -3.23 5.66
N GLU A 497 8.40 -3.81 6.82
CA GLU A 497 9.17 -4.87 7.47
C GLU A 497 9.18 -6.18 6.66
N LEU A 498 8.21 -6.38 5.77
CA LEU A 498 8.16 -7.55 4.88
C LEU A 498 9.03 -7.39 3.64
N ARG A 499 9.48 -6.16 3.35
CA ARG A 499 10.31 -5.85 2.20
C ARG A 499 11.74 -6.39 2.40
N GLY A 500 12.16 -7.30 1.52
CA GLY A 500 13.43 -8.03 1.67
C GLY A 500 13.44 -9.04 2.82
N ALA A 501 12.28 -9.34 3.42
CA ALA A 501 12.18 -10.35 4.47
C ALA A 501 12.14 -11.75 3.85
N GLU A 502 13.13 -12.56 4.18
CA GLU A 502 13.21 -13.95 3.75
C GLU A 502 12.27 -14.86 4.55
N TRP A 503 11.72 -15.89 3.91
CA TRP A 503 11.04 -16.98 4.61
C TRP A 503 11.88 -18.24 4.61
N ILE A 504 11.75 -19.09 3.61
CA ILE A 504 12.52 -20.32 3.45
C ILE A 504 12.85 -20.58 1.97
N LEU A 505 13.94 -21.28 1.72
CA LEU A 505 14.38 -21.74 0.40
C LEU A 505 14.50 -20.59 -0.61
N TRP A 506 13.63 -20.54 -1.61
CA TRP A 506 13.64 -19.57 -2.71
C TRP A 506 12.87 -18.27 -2.42
N VAL A 507 12.14 -18.18 -1.32
CA VAL A 507 11.38 -16.97 -0.96
C VAL A 507 12.29 -16.02 -0.19
N HIS A 508 12.91 -15.09 -0.92
CA HIS A 508 13.86 -14.10 -0.35
C HIS A 508 13.21 -12.75 -0.05
N ASP A 509 11.99 -12.51 -0.51
CA ASP A 509 11.23 -11.28 -0.25
C ASP A 509 9.74 -11.59 -0.16
N LEU A 510 9.15 -11.40 1.02
CA LEU A 510 7.74 -11.64 1.27
C LEU A 510 6.83 -10.55 0.69
N ALA A 511 7.37 -9.37 0.37
CA ALA A 511 6.64 -8.28 -0.26
C ALA A 511 6.59 -8.38 -1.80
N MET A 512 7.38 -9.30 -2.39
CA MET A 512 7.45 -9.53 -3.83
C MET A 512 6.72 -10.82 -4.25
N PRO A 513 6.30 -10.96 -5.51
CA PRO A 513 5.79 -12.22 -6.03
C PRO A 513 6.82 -13.36 -5.90
N ASP A 514 6.32 -14.59 -5.74
CA ASP A 514 7.18 -15.79 -5.71
C ASP A 514 7.90 -15.98 -7.06
N PRO A 515 9.25 -15.88 -7.11
CA PRO A 515 10.00 -15.92 -8.36
C PRO A 515 9.91 -17.27 -9.08
N TRP A 516 9.63 -18.36 -8.37
CA TRP A 516 9.50 -19.70 -8.94
C TRP A 516 8.05 -20.15 -9.08
N PHE A 517 7.09 -19.31 -8.70
CA PHE A 517 5.66 -19.59 -8.77
C PHE A 517 5.21 -20.88 -8.04
N VAL A 518 6.02 -21.37 -7.11
CA VAL A 518 5.70 -22.60 -6.35
C VAL A 518 4.54 -22.35 -5.38
N LEU A 519 4.56 -21.23 -4.65
CA LEU A 519 3.46 -20.88 -3.74
C LEU A 519 2.13 -20.71 -4.48
N PRO A 520 2.03 -19.97 -5.59
CA PRO A 520 0.82 -19.91 -6.42
C PRO A 520 0.37 -21.27 -6.95
N ALA A 521 1.29 -22.14 -7.39
CA ALA A 521 0.97 -23.48 -7.86
C ALA A 521 0.39 -24.37 -6.75
N LEU A 522 1.02 -24.35 -5.55
CA LEU A 522 0.51 -25.05 -4.36
C LEU A 522 -0.86 -24.49 -3.94
N MET A 523 -1.03 -23.17 -4.03
CA MET A 523 -2.31 -22.52 -3.78
C MET A 523 -3.40 -23.03 -4.72
N ALA A 524 -3.13 -23.07 -6.03
CA ALA A 524 -4.04 -23.63 -7.02
C ALA A 524 -4.41 -25.09 -6.69
N ALA A 525 -3.41 -25.92 -6.39
CA ALA A 525 -3.63 -27.32 -6.03
C ALA A 525 -4.52 -27.48 -4.79
N THR A 526 -4.29 -26.67 -3.73
CA THR A 526 -5.12 -26.69 -2.52
C THR A 526 -6.55 -26.20 -2.78
N MET A 527 -6.75 -25.21 -3.64
CA MET A 527 -8.10 -24.75 -4.04
C MET A 527 -8.86 -25.84 -4.78
N PHE A 528 -8.23 -26.54 -5.72
CA PHE A 528 -8.86 -27.68 -6.40
C PHE A 528 -9.19 -28.82 -5.42
N LEU A 529 -8.28 -29.14 -4.49
CA LEU A 529 -8.53 -30.15 -3.46
C LEU A 529 -9.72 -29.77 -2.58
N GLN A 530 -9.84 -28.49 -2.21
CA GLN A 530 -10.96 -28.00 -1.41
C GLN A 530 -12.30 -28.13 -2.15
N ILE A 531 -12.33 -27.91 -3.48
CA ILE A 531 -13.54 -28.12 -4.28
C ILE A 531 -13.99 -29.58 -4.24
N LEU A 532 -13.06 -30.52 -4.30
CA LEU A 532 -13.39 -31.94 -4.23
C LEU A 532 -14.04 -32.36 -2.90
N LEU A 533 -13.73 -31.65 -1.82
CA LEU A 533 -14.33 -31.87 -0.50
C LEU A 533 -15.74 -31.24 -0.37
N ASN A 534 -16.04 -30.24 -1.17
CA ASN A 534 -17.32 -29.54 -1.14
C ASN A 534 -18.45 -30.36 -1.79
N PRO A 535 -19.71 -30.22 -1.36
CA PRO A 535 -20.84 -30.79 -2.05
C PRO A 535 -20.99 -30.17 -3.44
N LYS A 536 -21.24 -31.01 -4.45
CA LYS A 536 -21.49 -30.52 -5.81
C LYS A 536 -22.80 -29.73 -5.81
N PRO A 537 -22.81 -28.48 -6.30
CA PRO A 537 -24.03 -27.70 -6.44
C PRO A 537 -25.03 -28.41 -7.35
N THR A 538 -26.30 -28.27 -7.03
CA THR A 538 -27.40 -28.82 -7.84
C THR A 538 -27.68 -27.99 -9.09
N ASP A 539 -27.36 -26.69 -9.02
CA ASP A 539 -27.45 -25.77 -10.16
C ASP A 539 -26.20 -25.89 -11.05
N PRO A 540 -26.38 -26.19 -12.36
CA PRO A 540 -25.27 -26.32 -13.30
C PRO A 540 -24.44 -25.04 -13.44
N MET A 541 -25.06 -23.85 -13.32
CA MET A 541 -24.36 -22.57 -13.38
C MET A 541 -23.45 -22.39 -12.17
N GLN A 542 -23.98 -22.64 -10.97
CA GLN A 542 -23.22 -22.56 -9.72
C GLN A 542 -22.05 -23.56 -9.72
N ALA A 543 -22.26 -24.76 -10.27
CA ALA A 543 -21.19 -25.74 -10.43
C ALA A 543 -20.07 -25.22 -11.34
N LYS A 544 -20.41 -24.63 -12.50
CA LYS A 544 -19.41 -24.04 -13.40
C LYS A 544 -18.61 -22.93 -12.74
N VAL A 545 -19.28 -21.99 -12.06
CA VAL A 545 -18.63 -20.92 -11.30
C VAL A 545 -17.66 -21.50 -10.27
N MET A 546 -18.07 -22.52 -9.52
CA MET A 546 -17.25 -23.17 -8.51
C MET A 546 -15.94 -23.76 -9.08
N TYR A 547 -15.95 -24.26 -10.33
CA TYR A 547 -14.74 -24.80 -10.97
C TYR A 547 -13.91 -23.74 -11.70
N ILE A 548 -14.53 -22.65 -12.19
CA ILE A 548 -13.81 -21.58 -12.92
C ILE A 548 -13.11 -20.65 -11.96
N MET A 549 -13.74 -20.31 -10.82
CA MET A 549 -13.20 -19.35 -9.85
C MET A 549 -11.77 -19.68 -9.37
N PRO A 550 -11.42 -20.93 -9.01
CA PRO A 550 -10.04 -21.24 -8.62
C PRO A 550 -9.02 -20.99 -9.72
N VAL A 551 -9.39 -21.20 -10.98
CA VAL A 551 -8.50 -20.93 -12.12
C VAL A 551 -8.24 -19.42 -12.22
N VAL A 552 -9.30 -18.61 -12.13
CA VAL A 552 -9.20 -17.15 -12.18
C VAL A 552 -8.35 -16.64 -11.00
N PHE A 553 -8.64 -17.09 -9.79
CA PHE A 553 -7.86 -16.69 -8.60
C PHE A 553 -6.41 -17.19 -8.69
N SER A 554 -6.17 -18.40 -9.19
CA SER A 554 -4.80 -18.89 -9.34
C SER A 554 -3.97 -18.00 -10.24
N VAL A 555 -4.54 -17.53 -11.37
CA VAL A 555 -3.84 -16.59 -12.27
C VAL A 555 -3.52 -15.27 -11.53
N MET A 556 -4.43 -14.79 -10.69
CA MET A 556 -4.21 -13.58 -9.91
C MET A 556 -3.08 -13.74 -8.87
N PHE A 557 -2.95 -14.91 -8.25
CA PHE A 557 -1.90 -15.16 -7.24
C PHE A 557 -0.47 -15.19 -7.79
N PHE A 558 -0.28 -15.29 -9.11
CA PHE A 558 1.06 -15.19 -9.71
C PHE A 558 1.67 -13.79 -9.58
N ILE A 559 0.84 -12.77 -9.38
CA ILE A 559 1.27 -11.37 -9.29
C ILE A 559 1.21 -10.81 -7.87
N PHE A 560 0.66 -11.57 -6.91
CA PHE A 560 0.58 -11.14 -5.53
C PHE A 560 1.88 -11.46 -4.77
N ALA A 561 2.16 -10.60 -3.77
CA ALA A 561 3.28 -10.77 -2.86
C ALA A 561 3.28 -12.16 -2.19
N ALA A 562 4.46 -12.78 -2.08
CA ALA A 562 4.62 -14.14 -1.55
C ALA A 562 4.06 -14.30 -0.13
N GLY A 563 4.16 -13.26 0.72
CA GLY A 563 3.58 -13.26 2.06
C GLY A 563 2.05 -13.41 2.06
N LEU A 564 1.37 -12.77 1.12
CA LEU A 564 -0.09 -12.89 0.98
C LEU A 564 -0.49 -14.27 0.46
N VAL A 565 0.25 -14.80 -0.50
CA VAL A 565 0.02 -16.16 -1.04
C VAL A 565 0.29 -17.21 0.04
N LEU A 566 1.33 -17.02 0.85
CA LEU A 566 1.65 -17.88 2.00
C LEU A 566 0.52 -17.91 3.03
N TYR A 567 -0.01 -16.73 3.38
CA TYR A 567 -1.18 -16.65 4.26
C TYR A 567 -2.35 -17.45 3.70
N TRP A 568 -2.67 -17.24 2.41
CA TRP A 568 -3.80 -17.92 1.78
C TRP A 568 -3.60 -19.42 1.66
N LEU A 569 -2.40 -19.86 1.28
CA LEU A 569 -2.02 -21.28 1.22
C LEU A 569 -2.18 -21.96 2.58
N THR A 570 -1.64 -21.35 3.64
CA THR A 570 -1.76 -21.84 5.02
C THR A 570 -3.22 -21.92 5.45
N ASN A 571 -4.00 -20.87 5.16
CA ASN A 571 -5.44 -20.81 5.45
C ASN A 571 -6.21 -21.94 4.73
N ASN A 572 -5.88 -22.25 3.47
CA ASN A 572 -6.50 -23.33 2.73
C ASN A 572 -6.15 -24.71 3.29
N ILE A 573 -4.86 -24.95 3.59
CA ILE A 573 -4.41 -26.22 4.18
C ILE A 573 -5.16 -26.47 5.49
N LEU A 574 -5.23 -25.47 6.37
CA LEU A 574 -5.96 -25.57 7.64
C LEU A 574 -7.46 -25.79 7.42
N SER A 575 -8.05 -25.14 6.40
CA SER A 575 -9.47 -25.32 6.05
C SER A 575 -9.76 -26.74 5.57
N ILE A 576 -8.88 -27.29 4.72
CA ILE A 576 -8.98 -28.68 4.23
C ILE A 576 -8.89 -29.66 5.39
N ALA A 577 -7.90 -29.48 6.27
CA ALA A 577 -7.73 -30.33 7.45
C ALA A 577 -8.96 -30.25 8.39
N GLN A 578 -9.47 -29.05 8.65
CA GLN A 578 -10.67 -28.85 9.47
C GLN A 578 -11.92 -29.47 8.83
N GLN A 579 -12.13 -29.26 7.54
CA GLN A 579 -13.27 -29.82 6.81
C GLN A 579 -13.21 -31.35 6.75
N TRP A 580 -12.02 -31.90 6.49
CA TRP A 580 -11.81 -33.35 6.50
C TRP A 580 -12.13 -33.96 7.86
N TRP A 581 -11.64 -33.36 8.95
CA TRP A 581 -11.92 -33.79 10.32
C TRP A 581 -13.42 -33.78 10.63
N ILE A 582 -14.10 -32.70 10.32
CA ILE A 582 -15.54 -32.55 10.58
C ILE A 582 -16.35 -33.56 9.76
N ASN A 583 -16.01 -33.75 8.48
CA ASN A 583 -16.66 -34.73 7.62
C ASN A 583 -16.50 -36.17 8.15
N LYS A 584 -15.31 -36.52 8.65
CA LYS A 584 -15.03 -37.80 9.28
C LYS A 584 -15.88 -38.03 10.54
N THR A 585 -15.91 -37.05 11.44
CA THR A 585 -16.70 -37.10 12.69
C THR A 585 -18.19 -37.32 12.39
N ILE A 586 -18.74 -36.59 11.42
CA ILE A 586 -20.17 -36.72 11.02
C ILE A 586 -20.43 -38.12 10.42
N ALA A 587 -19.52 -38.64 9.61
CA ALA A 587 -19.65 -40.00 9.05
C ALA A 587 -19.65 -41.08 10.15
N GLU A 588 -18.78 -40.95 11.16
CA GLU A 588 -18.72 -41.86 12.31
C GLU A 588 -19.98 -41.76 13.17
N GLU A 589 -20.48 -40.59 13.49
CA GLU A 589 -21.75 -40.39 14.21
C GLU A 589 -22.94 -41.03 13.47
N ARG A 590 -22.95 -40.94 12.13
CA ARG A 590 -23.98 -41.57 11.30
C ARG A 590 -23.91 -43.10 11.35
N ALA A 591 -22.71 -43.67 11.22
CA ALA A 591 -22.51 -45.09 11.30
C ALA A 591 -22.99 -45.64 12.67
N GLN A 592 -22.71 -44.96 13.76
CA GLN A 592 -23.17 -45.30 15.11
C GLN A 592 -24.70 -45.21 15.25
N ARG A 593 -25.34 -44.23 14.63
CA ARG A 593 -26.83 -44.10 14.63
C ARG A 593 -27.49 -45.23 13.83
N LEU A 594 -26.89 -45.64 12.71
CA LEU A 594 -27.41 -46.76 11.91
C LEU A 594 -27.21 -48.12 12.61
N ALA A 595 -26.11 -48.28 13.33
CA ALA A 595 -25.85 -49.50 14.11
C ALA A 595 -26.76 -49.66 15.35
N LYS A 596 -27.36 -48.56 15.83
CA LYS A 596 -28.30 -48.55 16.97
C LYS A 596 -29.77 -48.74 16.56
N ARG A 597 -30.06 -48.71 15.26
CA ARG A 597 -31.37 -49.04 14.66
C ARG A 597 -31.40 -50.47 14.17
#